data_a90c90fc8c28b4720eb2cab59b161e54
#
_entry.id   a90c90fc8c28b4720eb2cab59b161e54
#
_cell.length_a   1.000
_cell.length_b   1.000
_cell.length_c   1.000
_cell.angle_alpha   90.00
_cell.angle_beta   90.00
_cell.angle_gamma   90.00
#
_symmetry.space_group_name_H-M   'P 1'
#
loop_
_entity.id
_entity.type
_entity.pdbx_description
1 polymer ?
#
loop_
_entity_poly.entity_id
_entity_poly.type
_entity_poly.pdbx_seq_one_letter_code
_entity_poly.pdbx_strand_id
1 'polypeptide(L)'
;MASKWKHRDESKKISDSVVKSKTTEELIQARDFIETLLKLRKLEKLYKTYIMGTTKAITYNDQNKVYVSFNLDGTATGRLSCTGYSGNKGNSMGISFHTLPRDKEHNIRDIFVAPEGWDFITSDYN
;
A
#
# COMPACT_ATOMS: atom_id res chain seq x y z
N MET A 1 -25.03 0.77 18.43
CA MET A 1 -23.94 -0.23 18.34
C MET A 1 -24.40 -1.66 18.02
N ALA A 2 -25.65 -2.04 18.24
CA ALA A 2 -26.17 -3.41 18.02
C ALA A 2 -26.34 -3.84 16.55
N SER A 3 -26.54 -2.90 15.59
CA SER A 3 -26.81 -3.24 14.19
C SER A 3 -25.59 -3.82 13.44
N LYS A 4 -24.39 -3.35 13.79
CA LYS A 4 -23.14 -3.78 13.11
C LYS A 4 -22.77 -5.24 13.42
N TRP A 5 -23.19 -5.77 14.57
CA TRP A 5 -22.96 -7.17 14.97
C TRP A 5 -23.91 -8.15 14.30
N LYS A 6 -25.19 -7.79 14.12
CA LYS A 6 -26.18 -8.62 13.43
C LYS A 6 -25.78 -8.93 12.00
N HIS A 7 -25.36 -7.92 11.22
CA HIS A 7 -24.93 -8.12 9.85
C HIS A 7 -23.71 -9.04 9.69
N ARG A 8 -22.81 -9.06 10.67
CA ARG A 8 -21.62 -9.94 10.63
C ARG A 8 -21.99 -11.40 10.85
N ASP A 9 -22.94 -11.68 11.75
CA ASP A 9 -23.39 -13.04 12.03
C ASP A 9 -24.26 -13.63 10.90
N GLU A 10 -25.07 -12.79 10.24
CA GLU A 10 -25.82 -13.19 9.06
C GLU A 10 -24.91 -13.48 7.87
N SER A 11 -23.92 -12.63 7.62
CA SER A 11 -22.92 -12.85 6.57
C SER A 11 -22.13 -14.15 6.79
N LYS A 12 -21.78 -14.46 8.03
CA LYS A 12 -21.10 -15.70 8.38
C LYS A 12 -21.97 -16.91 8.17
N LYS A 13 -23.26 -16.88 8.56
CA LYS A 13 -24.22 -17.96 8.33
C LYS A 13 -24.45 -18.21 6.84
N ILE A 14 -24.54 -17.16 6.03
CA ILE A 14 -24.67 -17.27 4.57
C ILE A 14 -23.41 -17.90 3.98
N SER A 15 -22.22 -17.46 4.39
CA SER A 15 -20.96 -18.04 3.92
C SER A 15 -20.86 -19.53 4.26
N ASP A 16 -21.20 -19.91 5.48
CA ASP A 16 -21.15 -21.30 5.94
C ASP A 16 -22.16 -22.20 5.19
N SER A 17 -23.35 -21.68 4.87
CA SER A 17 -24.34 -22.40 4.08
C SER A 17 -23.92 -22.58 2.62
N VAL A 18 -23.32 -21.57 2.02
CA VAL A 18 -22.79 -21.62 0.64
C VAL A 18 -21.62 -22.59 0.53
N VAL A 19 -20.73 -22.61 1.52
CA VAL A 19 -19.59 -23.55 1.56
C VAL A 19 -20.07 -25.00 1.68
N LYS A 20 -21.10 -25.26 2.49
CA LYS A 20 -21.66 -26.62 2.67
C LYS A 20 -22.38 -27.17 1.43
N SER A 21 -22.82 -26.29 0.53
CA SER A 21 -23.58 -26.69 -0.67
C SER A 21 -22.70 -26.94 -1.89
N LYS A 22 -21.39 -26.65 -1.83
CA LYS A 22 -20.47 -26.78 -2.96
C LYS A 22 -19.67 -28.07 -2.92
N THR A 23 -19.38 -28.62 -4.09
CA THR A 23 -18.45 -29.73 -4.24
C THR A 23 -17.02 -29.31 -3.90
N THR A 24 -16.17 -30.26 -3.54
CA THR A 24 -14.75 -30.01 -3.21
C THR A 24 -14.03 -29.31 -4.37
N GLU A 25 -14.33 -29.67 -5.59
CA GLU A 25 -13.74 -29.09 -6.80
C GLU A 25 -14.13 -27.62 -6.99
N GLU A 26 -15.40 -27.28 -6.81
CA GLU A 26 -15.87 -25.89 -6.86
C GLU A 26 -15.26 -25.02 -5.77
N LEU A 27 -14.99 -25.57 -4.59
CA LEU A 27 -14.32 -24.85 -3.51
C LEU A 27 -12.85 -24.60 -3.83
N ILE A 28 -12.16 -25.55 -4.45
CA ILE A 28 -10.77 -25.39 -4.91
C ILE A 28 -10.69 -24.31 -5.99
N GLN A 29 -11.55 -24.36 -6.99
CA GLN A 29 -11.60 -23.33 -8.05
C GLN A 29 -11.89 -21.94 -7.49
N ALA A 30 -12.84 -21.83 -6.55
CA ALA A 30 -13.16 -20.57 -5.90
C ALA A 30 -11.98 -20.02 -5.10
N ARG A 31 -11.24 -20.88 -4.40
CA ARG A 31 -10.02 -20.50 -3.68
C ARG A 31 -8.96 -19.97 -4.65
N ASP A 32 -8.67 -20.69 -5.70
CA ASP A 32 -7.64 -20.32 -6.68
C ASP A 32 -7.99 -19.00 -7.39
N PHE A 33 -9.26 -18.80 -7.68
CA PHE A 33 -9.77 -17.53 -8.21
C PHE A 33 -9.54 -16.37 -7.21
N ILE A 34 -9.88 -16.57 -5.94
CA ILE A 34 -9.69 -15.56 -4.90
C ILE A 34 -8.21 -15.24 -4.71
N GLU A 35 -7.35 -16.25 -4.66
CA GLU A 35 -5.90 -16.05 -4.54
C GLU A 35 -5.34 -15.23 -5.71
N THR A 36 -5.77 -15.55 -6.93
CA THR A 36 -5.38 -14.82 -8.14
C THR A 36 -5.86 -13.37 -8.09
N LEU A 37 -7.11 -13.15 -7.67
CA LEU A 37 -7.67 -11.81 -7.51
C LEU A 37 -6.92 -10.99 -6.45
N LEU A 38 -6.53 -11.60 -5.34
CA LEU A 38 -5.75 -10.93 -4.29
C LEU A 38 -4.36 -10.56 -4.80
N LYS A 39 -3.69 -11.44 -5.54
CA LYS A 39 -2.40 -11.15 -6.19
C LYS A 39 -2.53 -9.99 -7.18
N LEU A 40 -3.55 -10.01 -8.03
CA LEU A 40 -3.82 -8.93 -8.97
C LEU A 40 -4.02 -7.58 -8.26
N ARG A 41 -4.85 -7.54 -7.23
CA ARG A 41 -5.09 -6.33 -6.44
C ARG A 41 -3.81 -5.81 -5.75
N LYS A 42 -2.97 -6.73 -5.25
CA LYS A 42 -1.66 -6.37 -4.68
C LYS A 42 -0.79 -5.68 -5.72
N LEU A 43 -0.62 -6.28 -6.89
CA LEU A 43 0.18 -5.75 -7.98
C LEU A 43 -0.37 -4.41 -8.51
N GLU A 44 -1.68 -4.32 -8.65
CA GLU A 44 -2.35 -3.08 -9.08
C GLU A 44 -2.11 -1.93 -8.09
N LYS A 45 -2.19 -2.21 -6.79
CA LYS A 45 -1.86 -1.24 -5.74
C LYS A 45 -0.38 -0.82 -5.82
N LEU A 46 0.55 -1.78 -5.98
CA LEU A 46 1.97 -1.48 -6.12
C LEU A 46 2.22 -0.57 -7.33
N TYR A 47 1.65 -0.91 -8.46
CA TYR A 47 1.79 -0.14 -9.69
C TYR A 47 1.21 1.27 -9.54
N LYS A 48 -0.09 1.39 -9.19
CA LYS A 48 -0.79 2.68 -9.13
C LYS A 48 -0.24 3.61 -8.05
N THR A 49 0.04 3.06 -6.87
CA THR A 49 0.45 3.89 -5.72
C THR A 49 1.92 4.24 -5.78
N TYR A 50 2.78 3.26 -6.05
CA TYR A 50 4.23 3.49 -5.90
C TYR A 50 4.90 3.79 -7.24
N ILE A 51 4.69 3.00 -8.28
CA ILE A 51 5.36 3.25 -9.56
C ILE A 51 4.82 4.52 -10.21
N MET A 52 3.52 4.61 -10.42
CA MET A 52 2.91 5.78 -11.03
C MET A 52 3.07 7.04 -10.17
N GLY A 53 3.00 6.90 -8.84
CA GLY A 53 3.23 8.02 -7.90
C GLY A 53 4.65 8.55 -8.00
N THR A 54 5.65 7.68 -8.02
CA THR A 54 7.06 8.05 -8.15
C THR A 54 7.35 8.67 -9.53
N THR A 55 6.85 8.06 -10.60
CA THR A 55 7.01 8.60 -11.97
C THR A 55 6.45 10.01 -12.08
N LYS A 56 5.26 10.26 -11.54
CA LYS A 56 4.67 11.60 -11.53
C LYS A 56 5.52 12.60 -10.74
N ALA A 57 6.04 12.19 -9.58
CA ALA A 57 6.88 13.05 -8.75
C ALA A 57 8.20 13.43 -9.46
N ILE A 58 8.84 12.49 -10.14
CA ILE A 58 10.07 12.72 -10.91
C ILE A 58 9.80 13.65 -12.10
N THR A 59 8.77 13.36 -12.89
CA THR A 59 8.42 14.15 -14.08
C THR A 59 8.10 15.61 -13.72
N TYR A 60 7.50 15.84 -12.55
CA TYR A 60 7.17 17.19 -12.11
C TYR A 60 8.39 18.05 -11.76
N ASN A 61 9.42 17.43 -11.20
CA ASN A 61 10.60 18.15 -10.66
C ASN A 61 11.79 18.25 -11.63
N ASP A 62 11.76 17.53 -12.73
CA ASP A 62 12.82 17.49 -13.75
C ASP A 62 14.26 17.24 -13.23
N GLN A 63 14.36 16.64 -12.03
CA GLN A 63 15.63 16.45 -11.31
C GLN A 63 15.93 15.01 -10.92
N ASN A 64 15.11 14.04 -11.36
CA ASN A 64 15.18 12.65 -10.92
C ASN A 64 15.15 12.49 -9.37
N LYS A 65 14.58 13.45 -8.66
CA LYS A 65 14.48 13.47 -7.20
C LYS A 65 13.02 13.36 -6.77
N VAL A 66 12.77 12.63 -5.71
CA VAL A 66 11.46 12.52 -5.08
C VAL A 66 11.47 13.29 -3.78
N TYR A 67 10.59 14.27 -3.68
CA TYR A 67 10.43 15.08 -2.48
C TYR A 67 9.22 14.58 -1.69
N VAL A 68 9.34 14.60 -0.38
CA VAL A 68 8.28 14.23 0.56
C VAL A 68 8.15 15.31 1.63
N SER A 69 6.95 15.42 2.20
CA SER A 69 6.69 16.31 3.32
C SER A 69 6.52 15.50 4.60
N PHE A 70 7.27 15.82 5.64
CA PHE A 70 7.17 15.24 6.96
C PHE A 70 6.40 16.17 7.88
N ASN A 71 5.36 15.65 8.53
CA ASN A 71 4.57 16.37 9.53
C ASN A 71 4.95 15.85 10.93
N LEU A 72 5.31 16.76 11.82
CA LEU A 72 5.73 16.44 13.19
C LEU A 72 4.54 16.13 14.11
N ASP A 73 3.39 16.74 13.86
CA ASP A 73 2.19 16.72 14.67
C ASP A 73 1.02 15.93 14.05
N GLY A 74 1.30 15.21 12.97
CA GLY A 74 0.26 14.50 12.18
C GLY A 74 -0.32 13.25 12.82
N THR A 75 0.19 12.78 13.98
CA THR A 75 -0.28 11.55 14.64
C THR A 75 -0.48 11.74 16.14
N ALA A 76 -1.52 11.13 16.69
CA ALA A 76 -1.79 11.16 18.14
C ALA A 76 -0.69 10.47 19.00
N THR A 77 0.15 9.64 18.38
CA THR A 77 1.24 8.90 19.05
C THR A 77 2.58 9.63 19.04
N GLY A 78 2.65 10.86 18.49
CA GLY A 78 3.90 11.61 18.34
C GLY A 78 4.86 11.05 17.27
N ARG A 79 4.42 10.08 16.45
CA ARG A 79 5.22 9.60 15.32
C ARG A 79 5.16 10.60 14.17
N LEU A 80 6.26 10.75 13.43
CA LEU A 80 6.26 11.49 12.18
C LEU A 80 5.27 10.87 11.20
N SER A 81 4.46 11.70 10.54
CA SER A 81 3.72 11.29 9.36
C SER A 81 4.40 11.82 8.11
N CYS A 82 4.28 11.08 7.02
CA CYS A 82 4.88 11.44 5.73
C CYS A 82 3.77 11.48 4.68
N THR A 83 3.70 12.60 3.98
CA THR A 83 2.80 12.77 2.83
C THR A 83 3.62 13.02 1.57
N GLY A 84 3.07 12.70 0.40
CA GLY A 84 3.67 13.13 -0.86
C GLY A 84 3.75 14.65 -0.92
N TYR A 85 4.75 15.16 -1.64
CA TYR A 85 4.91 16.61 -1.84
C TYR A 85 3.64 17.22 -2.44
N SER A 86 3.14 18.27 -1.81
CA SER A 86 2.01 19.04 -2.32
C SER A 86 2.57 20.27 -3.05
N GLY A 87 2.52 20.24 -4.37
CA GLY A 87 2.90 21.41 -5.16
C GLY A 87 1.90 22.57 -5.01
N ASN A 88 2.26 23.75 -5.52
CA ASN A 88 1.48 25.00 -5.40
C ASN A 88 0.02 24.93 -5.90
N LYS A 89 -0.43 23.83 -6.47
CA LYS A 89 -1.81 23.63 -6.97
C LYS A 89 -2.64 22.67 -6.12
N GLY A 90 -2.21 22.36 -4.89
CA GLY A 90 -2.99 21.50 -3.98
C GLY A 90 -3.04 20.01 -4.39
N ASN A 91 -2.43 19.63 -5.49
CA ASN A 91 -2.36 18.22 -5.90
C ASN A 91 -1.21 17.53 -5.16
N SER A 92 -1.54 16.58 -4.32
CA SER A 92 -0.55 15.71 -3.69
C SER A 92 0.20 14.93 -4.78
N MET A 93 1.45 15.26 -5.01
CA MET A 93 2.34 14.56 -5.93
C MET A 93 3.38 13.77 -5.14
N GLY A 94 3.56 12.52 -5.53
CA GLY A 94 4.56 11.66 -4.91
C GLY A 94 3.96 10.62 -3.99
N ILE A 95 4.84 10.01 -3.21
CA ILE A 95 4.53 8.88 -2.36
C ILE A 95 4.90 9.16 -0.91
N SER A 96 4.20 8.50 0.02
CA SER A 96 4.61 8.49 1.41
C SER A 96 5.64 7.39 1.64
N PHE A 97 6.85 7.75 2.05
CA PHE A 97 7.91 6.77 2.33
C PHE A 97 7.59 5.83 3.50
N HIS A 98 6.76 6.26 4.45
CA HIS A 98 6.31 5.41 5.55
C HIS A 98 5.46 4.22 5.09
N THR A 99 4.79 4.34 3.94
CA THR A 99 3.89 3.32 3.42
C THR A 99 4.55 2.40 2.39
N LEU A 100 5.84 2.58 2.10
CA LEU A 100 6.59 1.72 1.19
C LEU A 100 6.61 0.29 1.72
N PRO A 101 6.15 -0.69 0.93
CA PRO A 101 6.10 -2.07 1.37
C PRO A 101 7.50 -2.63 1.59
N ARG A 102 7.62 -3.54 2.56
CA ARG A 102 8.81 -4.37 2.79
C ARG A 102 8.58 -5.76 2.20
N ASP A 103 8.28 -5.80 0.92
CA ASP A 103 8.03 -7.05 0.22
C ASP A 103 9.33 -7.57 -0.39
N LYS A 104 9.69 -8.81 -0.07
CA LYS A 104 10.91 -9.43 -0.61
C LYS A 104 10.79 -9.76 -2.10
N GLU A 105 9.58 -10.04 -2.57
CA GLU A 105 9.30 -10.40 -3.96
C GLU A 105 9.28 -9.16 -4.87
N HIS A 106 8.77 -8.03 -4.33
CA HIS A 106 8.63 -6.78 -5.08
C HIS A 106 9.25 -5.64 -4.28
N ASN A 107 10.57 -5.56 -4.29
CA ASN A 107 11.29 -4.58 -3.48
C ASN A 107 11.24 -3.18 -4.10
N ILE A 108 10.12 -2.48 -3.91
CA ILE A 108 9.92 -1.10 -4.38
C ILE A 108 10.97 -0.13 -3.82
N ARG A 109 11.61 -0.47 -2.69
CA ARG A 109 12.60 0.42 -2.07
C ARG A 109 13.88 0.56 -2.86
N ASP A 110 14.24 -0.44 -3.65
CA ASP A 110 15.47 -0.46 -4.45
C ASP A 110 15.45 0.53 -5.62
N ILE A 111 14.28 1.08 -5.97
CA ILE A 111 14.21 2.16 -6.96
C ILE A 111 14.77 3.49 -6.45
N PHE A 112 14.88 3.63 -5.12
CA PHE A 112 15.44 4.85 -4.51
C PHE A 112 16.92 4.63 -4.24
N VAL A 113 17.75 5.39 -4.93
CA VAL A 113 19.20 5.33 -4.81
C VAL A 113 19.73 6.66 -4.28
N ALA A 114 20.83 6.61 -3.53
CA ALA A 114 21.53 7.82 -3.12
C ALA A 114 22.21 8.46 -4.36
N PRO A 115 22.35 9.79 -4.41
CA PRO A 115 23.14 10.44 -5.44
C PRO A 115 24.62 9.99 -5.38
N GLU A 116 25.35 10.20 -6.45
CA GLU A 116 26.78 9.89 -6.50
C GLU A 116 27.54 10.60 -5.37
N GLY A 117 28.36 9.85 -4.65
CA GLY A 117 29.10 10.32 -3.48
C GLY A 117 28.30 10.37 -2.17
N TRP A 118 27.07 9.84 -2.15
CA TRP A 118 26.19 9.76 -0.99
C TRP A 118 25.74 8.33 -0.74
N ASP A 119 25.51 7.99 0.53
CA ASP A 119 24.99 6.69 0.95
C ASP A 119 23.72 6.85 1.80
N PHE A 120 22.84 5.84 1.75
CA PHE A 120 21.73 5.72 2.69
C PHE A 120 22.20 5.07 4.00
N ILE A 121 21.96 5.75 5.11
CA ILE A 121 22.20 5.22 6.44
C ILE A 121 20.87 4.87 7.07
N THR A 122 20.70 3.61 7.51
CA THR A 122 19.52 3.16 8.25
C THR A 122 19.93 2.86 9.69
N SER A 123 19.23 3.48 10.65
CA SER A 123 19.37 3.17 12.07
C SER A 123 18.02 2.87 12.68
N ASP A 124 17.95 1.91 13.58
CA ASP A 124 16.76 1.55 14.35
C ASP A 124 17.15 1.32 15.82
N TYR A 125 16.22 1.59 16.72
CA TYR A 125 16.43 1.33 18.15
C TYR A 125 15.94 -0.09 18.45
N ASN A 126 16.74 -0.84 19.21
CA ASN A 126 16.36 -2.15 19.76
C ASN A 126 15.65 -1.97 21.10
#